data_a65b5c652f9d8253ead02f9c02513103
#
_entry.id   a65b5c652f9d8253ead02f9c02513103
#
_cell.length_a   1.000
_cell.length_b   1.000
_cell.length_c   1.000
_cell.angle_alpha   90.00
_cell.angle_beta   90.00
_cell.angle_gamma   90.00
#
_symmetry.space_group_name_H-M   'P 1'
#
loop_
_entity.id
_entity.type
_entity.pdbx_description
1 polymer ?
#
loop_
_entity_poly.entity_id
_entity_poly.type
_entity_poly.pdbx_seq_one_letter_code
_entity_poly.pdbx_strand_id
1 'polypeptide(L)'
;MCSIQLKAIPFAFVALASIGAAQGPPPGYYSSVDTTSAATLRSSIHAVIDDHTRYSYTSGSTDTWDILGLAQRDPSNSSRILDVYRNRSFVRQSGGNSFYNREHTWPSSYGFPSNVSSNMPFTDCHMLFLCDSGYNSSRSNKPFGNCTAGCSELTTDANNGVGGGSGVFPGQSNWTSGSFTNGTFQANGFRKGDVARALLYADVRYEGGSHGVTGVSEPDLILTDNTGQIAASNTGQNESVAYMGRLAVLLDWHFADPVDAFERTRNDVVASYQGNRNPFVDHPEWVDCLFLGLCEPGAPYCSPAAANSTGQRGTLEGRGSAVIADDDFRLLANQLPTQSAGFFLCSQTQGFITNPGGSAGNLCLAGNIGRVVGGQILNSSFFGSFAVAVDFTSLPQPTGSVSAVAGETWNFQAWYRDAVGGQVTSNFTDAWSVTWQ
;
A
#
# COMPACT_ATOMS: atom_id res chain seq x y z
N MET A 1 -75.35 5.12 -19.60
CA MET A 1 -74.30 5.02 -18.56
C MET A 1 -73.04 4.55 -19.29
N CYS A 2 -72.15 5.48 -19.53
CA CYS A 2 -70.86 5.20 -20.26
C CYS A 2 -69.76 5.09 -19.22
N SER A 3 -69.20 3.91 -19.04
CA SER A 3 -68.11 3.67 -18.11
C SER A 3 -66.75 3.92 -18.77
N ILE A 4 -66.05 4.94 -18.31
CA ILE A 4 -64.68 5.23 -18.77
C ILE A 4 -63.72 4.37 -17.93
N GLN A 5 -63.03 3.43 -18.61
CA GLN A 5 -61.92 2.70 -17.99
C GLN A 5 -60.63 3.53 -18.09
N LEU A 6 -60.10 3.95 -16.96
CA LEU A 6 -58.74 4.51 -16.89
C LEU A 6 -57.73 3.38 -16.99
N LYS A 7 -56.88 3.41 -18.05
CA LYS A 7 -55.68 2.59 -18.15
C LYS A 7 -54.58 3.19 -17.29
N ALA A 8 -54.12 2.43 -16.30
CA ALA A 8 -52.95 2.79 -15.53
C ALA A 8 -51.70 2.66 -16.41
N ILE A 9 -50.94 3.73 -16.51
CA ILE A 9 -49.60 3.76 -17.13
C ILE A 9 -48.60 3.31 -16.05
N PRO A 10 -47.77 2.28 -16.26
CA PRO A 10 -46.77 1.91 -15.33
C PRO A 10 -45.63 2.95 -15.34
N PHE A 11 -45.43 3.65 -14.22
CA PHE A 11 -44.21 4.43 -14.00
C PHE A 11 -43.05 3.47 -13.80
N ALA A 12 -42.14 3.41 -14.78
CA ALA A 12 -40.85 2.77 -14.59
C ALA A 12 -40.01 3.63 -13.65
N PHE A 13 -39.80 3.14 -12.45
CA PHE A 13 -38.79 3.71 -11.55
C PHE A 13 -37.41 3.43 -12.15
N VAL A 14 -36.83 4.45 -12.76
CA VAL A 14 -35.39 4.45 -13.05
C VAL A 14 -34.72 4.69 -11.69
N ALA A 15 -34.18 3.62 -11.10
CA ALA A 15 -33.30 3.74 -9.94
C ALA A 15 -32.06 4.52 -10.39
N LEU A 16 -31.97 5.78 -10.02
CA LEU A 16 -30.73 6.53 -10.02
C LEU A 16 -29.81 5.84 -9.01
N ALA A 17 -28.87 5.03 -9.52
CA ALA A 17 -27.77 4.56 -8.71
C ALA A 17 -26.99 5.79 -8.25
N SER A 18 -27.15 6.16 -6.99
CA SER A 18 -26.26 7.09 -6.30
C SER A 18 -24.86 6.53 -6.44
N ILE A 19 -23.88 7.37 -6.79
CA ILE A 19 -22.47 7.03 -6.69
C ILE A 19 -22.25 6.85 -5.18
N GLY A 20 -22.30 5.59 -4.71
CA GLY A 20 -22.00 5.26 -3.33
C GLY A 20 -20.55 5.69 -3.01
N ALA A 21 -20.31 6.16 -1.81
CA ALA A 21 -18.95 6.29 -1.29
C ALA A 21 -18.22 4.96 -1.53
N ALA A 22 -16.89 5.02 -1.78
CA ALA A 22 -16.07 3.83 -1.96
C ALA A 22 -16.36 2.82 -0.83
N GLN A 23 -16.72 1.59 -1.20
CA GLN A 23 -17.19 0.59 -0.23
C GLN A 23 -16.02 -0.13 0.46
N GLY A 24 -14.84 -0.08 -0.18
CA GLY A 24 -13.66 -0.83 0.25
C GLY A 24 -13.79 -2.35 0.05
N PRO A 25 -12.86 -3.14 0.57
CA PRO A 25 -12.89 -4.59 0.43
C PRO A 25 -14.10 -5.21 1.15
N PRO A 26 -14.73 -6.25 0.57
CA PRO A 26 -15.76 -7.01 1.25
C PRO A 26 -15.26 -7.58 2.60
N PRO A 27 -16.13 -7.74 3.60
CA PRO A 27 -15.73 -8.36 4.86
C PRO A 27 -15.04 -9.71 4.64
N GLY A 28 -13.85 -9.87 5.22
CA GLY A 28 -13.06 -11.10 5.12
C GLY A 28 -12.24 -11.24 3.83
N TYR A 29 -12.24 -10.28 2.91
CA TYR A 29 -11.46 -10.37 1.66
C TYR A 29 -9.97 -10.64 1.91
N TYR A 30 -9.39 -10.00 2.91
CA TYR A 30 -7.97 -10.17 3.29
C TYR A 30 -7.78 -11.04 4.55
N SER A 31 -8.77 -11.85 4.95
CA SER A 31 -8.69 -12.62 6.20
C SER A 31 -7.60 -13.71 6.23
N SER A 32 -7.08 -14.10 5.07
CA SER A 32 -5.98 -15.07 4.94
C SER A 32 -4.60 -14.40 4.79
N VAL A 33 -4.54 -13.08 4.79
CA VAL A 33 -3.26 -12.36 4.67
C VAL A 33 -2.48 -12.45 5.97
N ASP A 34 -1.21 -12.82 5.85
CA ASP A 34 -0.27 -12.99 6.96
C ASP A 34 0.79 -11.88 6.91
N THR A 35 0.74 -10.99 7.89
CA THR A 35 1.62 -9.81 8.00
C THR A 35 2.87 -10.07 8.85
N THR A 36 3.18 -11.30 9.20
CA THR A 36 4.23 -11.66 10.16
C THR A 36 5.65 -11.49 9.63
N SER A 37 5.82 -11.54 8.31
CA SER A 37 7.08 -11.19 7.62
C SER A 37 6.79 -10.68 6.20
N ALA A 38 7.78 -10.07 5.57
CA ALA A 38 7.66 -9.63 4.17
C ALA A 38 7.38 -10.82 3.22
N ALA A 39 7.99 -11.97 3.46
CA ALA A 39 7.82 -13.16 2.62
C ALA A 39 6.42 -13.77 2.77
N THR A 40 5.91 -13.93 4.01
CA THR A 40 4.56 -14.44 4.27
C THR A 40 3.49 -13.47 3.79
N LEU A 41 3.72 -12.16 3.98
CA LEU A 41 2.83 -11.12 3.48
C LEU A 41 2.74 -11.17 1.95
N ARG A 42 3.88 -11.24 1.25
CA ARG A 42 3.92 -11.30 -0.22
C ARG A 42 3.14 -12.51 -0.74
N SER A 43 3.46 -13.70 -0.26
CA SER A 43 2.81 -14.93 -0.72
C SER A 43 1.32 -14.99 -0.39
N SER A 44 0.91 -14.49 0.78
CA SER A 44 -0.51 -14.47 1.17
C SER A 44 -1.32 -13.41 0.43
N ILE A 45 -0.75 -12.24 0.16
CA ILE A 45 -1.38 -11.23 -0.71
C ILE A 45 -1.52 -11.78 -2.13
N HIS A 46 -0.43 -12.33 -2.70
CA HIS A 46 -0.47 -12.94 -4.03
C HIS A 46 -1.63 -13.93 -4.14
N ALA A 47 -1.75 -14.87 -3.20
CA ALA A 47 -2.84 -15.85 -3.19
C ALA A 47 -4.25 -15.24 -3.10
N VAL A 48 -4.42 -14.03 -2.57
CA VAL A 48 -5.72 -13.33 -2.50
C VAL A 48 -6.04 -12.59 -3.80
N ILE A 49 -5.04 -12.03 -4.46
CA ILE A 49 -5.24 -11.17 -5.65
C ILE A 49 -4.95 -11.88 -6.96
N ASP A 50 -4.48 -13.12 -6.92
CA ASP A 50 -4.27 -13.95 -8.09
C ASP A 50 -5.59 -14.30 -8.82
N ASP A 51 -5.48 -14.92 -9.98
CA ASP A 51 -6.62 -15.50 -10.71
C ASP A 51 -7.77 -14.53 -11.06
N HIS A 52 -7.47 -13.27 -11.33
CA HIS A 52 -8.49 -12.29 -11.68
C HIS A 52 -9.20 -12.64 -13.00
N THR A 53 -10.47 -12.25 -13.14
CA THR A 53 -11.22 -12.41 -14.38
C THR A 53 -10.68 -11.48 -15.46
N ARG A 54 -10.15 -12.05 -16.53
CA ARG A 54 -9.66 -11.32 -17.69
C ARG A 54 -10.80 -10.80 -18.55
N TYR A 55 -10.81 -9.51 -18.84
CA TYR A 55 -11.66 -8.90 -19.85
C TYR A 55 -10.89 -8.67 -21.16
N SER A 56 -11.60 -8.67 -22.29
CA SER A 56 -11.00 -8.36 -23.58
C SER A 56 -10.47 -6.92 -23.62
N TYR A 57 -9.37 -6.70 -24.33
CA TYR A 57 -8.86 -5.34 -24.54
C TYR A 57 -9.89 -4.48 -25.27
N THR A 58 -10.46 -5.01 -26.37
CA THR A 58 -11.56 -4.38 -27.11
C THR A 58 -12.51 -5.47 -27.60
N SER A 59 -13.82 -5.31 -27.36
CA SER A 59 -14.84 -6.25 -27.81
C SER A 59 -16.19 -5.55 -28.03
N GLY A 60 -17.17 -6.28 -28.52
CA GLY A 60 -18.57 -5.81 -28.64
C GLY A 60 -19.40 -6.05 -27.37
N SER A 61 -18.80 -6.68 -26.33
CA SER A 61 -19.35 -6.84 -24.98
C SER A 61 -18.51 -6.05 -24.01
N THR A 62 -18.75 -6.19 -22.70
CA THR A 62 -17.92 -5.53 -21.66
C THR A 62 -16.44 -5.77 -21.89
N ASP A 63 -15.68 -4.70 -21.97
CA ASP A 63 -14.24 -4.71 -22.20
C ASP A 63 -13.51 -3.70 -21.31
N THR A 64 -12.19 -3.54 -21.50
CA THR A 64 -11.41 -2.62 -20.67
C THR A 64 -11.78 -1.14 -20.87
N TRP A 65 -12.40 -0.75 -22.01
CA TRP A 65 -12.92 0.61 -22.18
C TRP A 65 -14.09 0.89 -21.25
N ASP A 66 -15.00 -0.08 -21.12
CA ASP A 66 -16.16 0.05 -20.24
C ASP A 66 -15.73 0.15 -18.77
N ILE A 67 -14.85 -0.76 -18.36
CA ILE A 67 -14.35 -0.84 -16.97
C ILE A 67 -13.62 0.45 -16.61
N LEU A 68 -12.64 0.86 -17.42
CA LEU A 68 -11.84 2.06 -17.16
C LEU A 68 -12.67 3.34 -17.25
N GLY A 69 -13.65 3.38 -18.18
CA GLY A 69 -14.59 4.49 -18.31
C GLY A 69 -15.50 4.67 -17.08
N LEU A 70 -15.70 3.62 -16.30
CA LEU A 70 -16.38 3.68 -15.00
C LEU A 70 -15.41 3.97 -13.84
N ALA A 71 -14.24 3.33 -13.88
CA ALA A 71 -13.21 3.44 -12.83
C ALA A 71 -12.58 4.84 -12.76
N GLN A 72 -12.48 5.54 -13.90
CA GLN A 72 -11.91 6.89 -13.98
C GLN A 72 -12.96 7.98 -14.25
N ARG A 73 -14.20 7.78 -13.77
CA ARG A 73 -15.22 8.83 -13.85
C ARG A 73 -14.74 10.12 -13.21
N ASP A 74 -15.01 11.23 -13.88
CA ASP A 74 -14.84 12.54 -13.28
C ASP A 74 -15.80 12.70 -12.09
N PRO A 75 -15.31 12.90 -10.86
CA PRO A 75 -16.16 13.07 -9.68
C PRO A 75 -17.19 14.21 -9.82
N SER A 76 -16.83 15.25 -10.60
CA SER A 76 -17.70 16.40 -10.84
C SER A 76 -18.71 16.17 -11.97
N ASN A 77 -18.50 15.17 -12.82
CA ASN A 77 -19.39 14.88 -13.96
C ASN A 77 -19.32 13.41 -14.41
N SER A 78 -20.27 12.61 -14.01
CA SER A 78 -20.31 11.15 -14.26
C SER A 78 -20.38 10.74 -15.75
N SER A 79 -20.68 11.67 -16.67
CA SER A 79 -20.65 11.42 -18.13
C SER A 79 -19.24 11.59 -18.72
N ARG A 80 -18.26 11.93 -17.90
CA ARG A 80 -16.87 12.23 -18.29
C ARG A 80 -15.90 11.36 -17.52
N ILE A 81 -14.66 11.33 -18.01
CA ILE A 81 -13.55 10.65 -17.34
C ILE A 81 -12.44 11.69 -17.05
N LEU A 82 -11.65 11.43 -16.02
CA LEU A 82 -10.37 12.11 -15.77
C LEU A 82 -9.22 11.23 -16.26
N ASP A 83 -8.39 11.78 -17.15
CA ASP A 83 -7.19 11.07 -17.56
C ASP A 83 -6.07 11.17 -16.51
N VAL A 84 -5.18 10.17 -16.51
CA VAL A 84 -4.19 9.99 -15.45
C VAL A 84 -3.08 11.06 -15.45
N TYR A 85 -2.61 11.52 -16.63
CA TYR A 85 -1.45 12.40 -16.67
C TYR A 85 -1.81 13.88 -16.87
N ARG A 86 -2.74 14.18 -17.76
CA ARG A 86 -3.11 15.56 -18.05
C ARG A 86 -4.11 16.13 -17.06
N ASN A 87 -4.81 15.30 -16.29
CA ASN A 87 -5.94 15.68 -15.44
C ASN A 87 -7.09 16.32 -16.24
N ARG A 88 -7.21 15.98 -17.52
CA ARG A 88 -8.25 16.51 -18.37
C ARG A 88 -9.52 15.72 -18.23
N SER A 89 -10.63 16.45 -18.13
CA SER A 89 -11.96 15.86 -18.16
C SER A 89 -12.41 15.68 -19.61
N PHE A 90 -12.50 14.44 -20.07
CA PHE A 90 -12.99 14.08 -21.42
C PHE A 90 -14.40 13.53 -21.36
N VAL A 91 -15.19 13.76 -22.42
CA VAL A 91 -16.47 13.04 -22.59
C VAL A 91 -16.17 11.55 -22.70
N ARG A 92 -16.84 10.74 -21.89
CA ARG A 92 -16.65 9.28 -21.90
C ARG A 92 -17.05 8.70 -23.25
N GLN A 93 -16.17 7.90 -23.83
CA GLN A 93 -16.39 7.13 -25.04
C GLN A 93 -16.49 5.64 -24.69
N SER A 94 -17.30 4.88 -25.42
CA SER A 94 -17.46 3.43 -25.24
C SER A 94 -16.42 2.60 -26.01
N GLY A 95 -15.38 3.22 -26.54
CA GLY A 95 -14.36 2.56 -27.34
C GLY A 95 -13.24 3.48 -27.77
N GLY A 96 -12.42 3.02 -28.70
CA GLY A 96 -11.30 3.79 -29.24
C GLY A 96 -11.71 5.14 -29.80
N ASN A 97 -10.95 6.17 -29.51
CA ASN A 97 -11.20 7.55 -29.92
C ASN A 97 -9.87 8.29 -30.16
N SER A 98 -9.94 9.55 -30.64
CA SER A 98 -8.75 10.36 -30.94
C SER A 98 -8.26 11.22 -29.78
N PHE A 99 -8.97 11.23 -28.65
CA PHE A 99 -8.68 12.13 -27.53
C PHE A 99 -7.82 11.46 -26.48
N TYR A 100 -8.17 10.23 -26.11
CA TYR A 100 -7.46 9.45 -25.11
C TYR A 100 -7.43 7.96 -25.51
N ASN A 101 -6.46 7.28 -24.97
CA ASN A 101 -6.27 5.83 -25.12
C ASN A 101 -5.99 5.16 -23.78
N ARG A 102 -5.60 3.89 -23.80
CA ARG A 102 -5.24 3.13 -22.59
C ARG A 102 -3.74 3.13 -22.42
N GLU A 103 -3.31 3.66 -21.30
CA GLU A 103 -1.94 3.67 -20.83
C GLU A 103 -1.67 2.39 -20.04
N HIS A 104 -0.62 1.65 -20.41
CA HIS A 104 -0.05 0.61 -19.58
C HIS A 104 1.00 1.27 -18.65
N THR A 105 0.71 1.43 -17.36
CA THR A 105 1.67 2.01 -16.40
C THR A 105 2.96 1.21 -16.33
N TRP A 106 2.86 -0.12 -16.36
CA TRP A 106 3.96 -1.01 -16.76
C TRP A 106 3.91 -1.16 -18.28
N PRO A 107 4.82 -0.56 -19.06
CA PRO A 107 4.70 -0.61 -20.51
C PRO A 107 4.73 -2.06 -21.01
N SER A 108 3.76 -2.42 -21.82
CA SER A 108 3.59 -3.81 -22.27
C SER A 108 4.82 -4.38 -23.02
N SER A 109 5.63 -3.53 -23.64
CA SER A 109 6.90 -3.95 -24.25
C SER A 109 7.93 -4.56 -23.29
N TYR A 110 7.69 -4.42 -21.98
CA TYR A 110 8.48 -5.05 -20.93
C TYR A 110 7.75 -6.29 -20.42
N GLY A 111 7.72 -7.33 -21.26
CA GLY A 111 7.34 -8.69 -20.90
C GLY A 111 5.98 -9.19 -21.36
N PHE A 112 5.05 -8.31 -21.87
CA PHE A 112 3.71 -8.77 -22.24
C PHE A 112 3.03 -7.98 -23.40
N PRO A 113 3.71 -7.76 -24.55
CA PRO A 113 3.19 -6.88 -25.61
C PRO A 113 1.99 -7.45 -26.38
N SER A 114 1.71 -8.73 -26.26
CA SER A 114 0.73 -9.40 -27.12
C SER A 114 -0.68 -9.32 -26.55
N ASN A 115 -1.63 -8.75 -27.30
CA ASN A 115 -3.05 -8.76 -26.94
C ASN A 115 -3.70 -10.11 -27.33
N VAL A 116 -3.41 -11.14 -26.56
CA VAL A 116 -3.98 -12.49 -26.70
C VAL A 116 -4.60 -12.95 -25.38
N SER A 117 -5.52 -13.93 -25.45
CA SER A 117 -6.25 -14.41 -24.26
C SER A 117 -5.36 -15.05 -23.20
N SER A 118 -4.17 -15.54 -23.57
CA SER A 118 -3.20 -16.11 -22.67
C SER A 118 -2.26 -15.07 -22.04
N ASN A 119 -2.41 -13.78 -22.31
CA ASN A 119 -1.57 -12.72 -21.77
C ASN A 119 -2.39 -11.90 -20.75
N MET A 120 -2.42 -12.35 -19.51
CA MET A 120 -3.24 -11.79 -18.44
C MET A 120 -2.90 -10.33 -18.14
N PRO A 121 -1.61 -9.92 -17.98
CA PRO A 121 -1.27 -8.55 -17.60
C PRO A 121 -1.62 -7.51 -18.66
N PHE A 122 -1.77 -7.91 -19.95
CA PHE A 122 -2.09 -6.97 -21.03
C PHE A 122 -3.43 -6.24 -20.84
N THR A 123 -4.38 -6.86 -20.17
CA THR A 123 -5.73 -6.30 -19.99
C THR A 123 -6.11 -6.05 -18.52
N ASP A 124 -5.16 -6.18 -17.62
CA ASP A 124 -5.40 -5.93 -16.20
C ASP A 124 -5.70 -4.45 -15.94
N CYS A 125 -6.93 -4.17 -15.52
CA CYS A 125 -7.40 -2.80 -15.31
C CYS A 125 -6.79 -2.13 -14.06
N HIS A 126 -6.10 -2.86 -13.17
CA HIS A 126 -5.32 -2.22 -12.10
C HIS A 126 -4.05 -1.55 -12.65
N MET A 127 -3.50 -2.04 -13.76
CA MET A 127 -2.33 -1.46 -14.44
C MET A 127 -2.68 -0.55 -15.63
N LEU A 128 -3.93 -0.63 -16.15
CA LEU A 128 -4.38 0.18 -17.27
C LEU A 128 -5.05 1.46 -16.79
N PHE A 129 -4.73 2.57 -17.42
CA PHE A 129 -5.38 3.86 -17.19
C PHE A 129 -5.83 4.51 -18.50
N LEU A 130 -6.94 5.27 -18.47
CA LEU A 130 -7.27 6.19 -19.56
C LEU A 130 -6.33 7.41 -19.49
N CYS A 131 -5.75 7.74 -20.62
CA CYS A 131 -4.72 8.78 -20.73
C CYS A 131 -4.89 9.57 -22.01
N ASP A 132 -4.72 10.89 -21.96
CA ASP A 132 -4.58 11.74 -23.14
C ASP A 132 -3.57 11.12 -24.11
N SER A 133 -3.96 10.96 -25.40
CA SER A 133 -3.16 10.25 -26.38
C SER A 133 -1.78 10.86 -26.61
N GLY A 134 -1.66 12.19 -26.50
CA GLY A 134 -0.39 12.91 -26.62
C GLY A 134 0.52 12.70 -25.41
N TYR A 135 -0.07 12.63 -24.20
CA TYR A 135 0.67 12.39 -22.97
C TYR A 135 1.13 10.93 -22.87
N ASN A 136 0.28 9.98 -23.29
CA ASN A 136 0.67 8.59 -23.41
C ASN A 136 1.86 8.44 -24.40
N SER A 137 1.79 9.06 -25.56
CA SER A 137 2.90 9.08 -26.52
C SER A 137 4.17 9.71 -25.96
N SER A 138 4.04 10.78 -25.17
CA SER A 138 5.17 11.44 -24.52
C SER A 138 5.79 10.58 -23.41
N ARG A 139 4.98 9.82 -22.67
CA ARG A 139 5.45 8.84 -21.70
C ARG A 139 6.16 7.70 -22.42
N SER A 140 5.59 7.17 -23.51
CA SER A 140 6.18 6.08 -24.27
C SER A 140 6.53 4.88 -23.35
N ASN A 141 7.72 4.26 -23.52
CA ASN A 141 8.20 3.15 -22.69
C ASN A 141 9.18 3.61 -21.58
N LYS A 142 9.18 4.90 -21.23
CA LYS A 142 10.11 5.42 -20.23
C LYS A 142 9.77 4.87 -18.84
N PRO A 143 10.76 4.43 -18.07
CA PRO A 143 10.58 4.16 -16.66
C PRO A 143 10.09 5.40 -15.90
N PHE A 144 9.32 5.19 -14.85
CA PHE A 144 9.01 6.26 -13.91
C PHE A 144 10.27 6.68 -13.15
N GLY A 145 10.39 7.97 -12.89
CA GLY A 145 11.55 8.51 -12.19
C GLY A 145 11.41 9.99 -11.89
N ASN A 146 12.15 10.49 -10.91
CA ASN A 146 12.22 11.91 -10.63
C ASN A 146 13.10 12.60 -11.68
N CYS A 147 12.59 13.67 -12.27
CA CYS A 147 13.34 14.52 -13.18
C CYS A 147 14.30 15.42 -12.41
N THR A 148 15.57 15.45 -12.79
CA THR A 148 16.60 16.24 -12.10
C THR A 148 17.17 17.36 -12.94
N ALA A 149 17.24 17.20 -14.26
CA ALA A 149 17.74 18.21 -15.19
C ALA A 149 17.26 17.96 -16.62
N GLY A 150 17.10 19.01 -17.41
CA GLY A 150 16.81 18.91 -18.84
C GLY A 150 15.45 18.31 -19.18
N CYS A 151 14.50 18.31 -18.24
CA CYS A 151 13.17 17.79 -18.46
C CYS A 151 12.26 18.84 -19.08
N SER A 152 11.42 18.38 -19.99
CA SER A 152 10.31 19.17 -20.55
C SER A 152 9.06 18.98 -19.72
N GLU A 153 8.33 20.06 -19.49
CA GLU A 153 7.06 20.06 -18.81
C GLU A 153 5.94 19.50 -19.72
N LEU A 154 5.08 18.70 -19.14
CA LEU A 154 3.76 18.33 -19.66
C LEU A 154 2.73 18.83 -18.66
N THR A 155 2.13 19.99 -18.94
CA THR A 155 1.21 20.67 -18.03
C THR A 155 -0.05 19.87 -17.75
N THR A 156 -0.68 20.10 -16.61
CA THR A 156 -1.99 19.51 -16.29
C THR A 156 -3.10 20.54 -16.40
N ASP A 157 -4.29 20.10 -16.79
CA ASP A 157 -5.50 20.91 -16.72
C ASP A 157 -5.95 21.04 -15.25
N ALA A 158 -6.46 22.19 -14.85
CA ALA A 158 -7.01 22.41 -13.52
C ALA A 158 -8.42 21.77 -13.44
N ASN A 159 -8.57 20.70 -12.65
CA ASN A 159 -9.86 20.03 -12.39
C ASN A 159 -9.92 19.49 -10.97
N ASN A 160 -11.08 19.55 -10.36
CA ASN A 160 -11.33 18.98 -9.03
C ASN A 160 -10.35 19.49 -7.95
N GLY A 161 -9.92 20.75 -8.06
CA GLY A 161 -9.05 21.39 -7.08
C GLY A 161 -7.55 21.08 -7.21
N VAL A 162 -7.15 20.30 -8.22
CA VAL A 162 -5.74 19.98 -8.51
C VAL A 162 -5.38 20.27 -9.96
N GLY A 163 -4.09 20.29 -10.28
CA GLY A 163 -3.59 20.56 -11.63
C GLY A 163 -3.40 22.05 -11.92
N GLY A 164 -3.27 22.39 -13.22
CA GLY A 164 -2.97 23.74 -13.66
C GLY A 164 -1.49 24.09 -13.58
N GLY A 165 -0.60 23.16 -13.99
CA GLY A 165 0.85 23.37 -14.03
C GLY A 165 1.26 24.61 -14.82
N SER A 166 2.30 25.30 -14.39
CA SER A 166 2.64 26.64 -14.83
C SER A 166 4.15 26.90 -15.07
N GLY A 167 4.92 25.89 -15.47
CA GLY A 167 6.35 26.04 -15.77
C GLY A 167 7.28 26.07 -14.56
N VAL A 168 6.75 25.86 -13.36
CA VAL A 168 7.54 25.82 -12.12
C VAL A 168 7.75 24.37 -11.70
N PHE A 169 8.98 23.90 -11.73
CA PHE A 169 9.35 22.55 -11.31
C PHE A 169 9.33 22.37 -9.78
N PRO A 170 8.79 21.27 -9.23
CA PRO A 170 7.99 20.25 -9.92
C PRO A 170 6.56 20.70 -10.20
N GLY A 171 6.02 21.66 -9.50
CA GLY A 171 4.65 22.15 -9.61
C GLY A 171 3.62 21.03 -9.60
N GLN A 172 2.52 21.22 -10.31
CA GLN A 172 1.49 20.20 -10.50
C GLN A 172 1.51 19.58 -11.91
N SER A 173 2.65 19.58 -12.57
CA SER A 173 2.84 19.05 -13.92
C SER A 173 3.55 17.71 -13.93
N ASN A 174 3.46 17.01 -15.06
CA ASN A 174 4.37 15.91 -15.34
C ASN A 174 5.65 16.46 -15.98
N TRP A 175 6.74 15.72 -15.87
CA TRP A 175 8.03 16.10 -16.45
C TRP A 175 8.66 14.91 -17.15
N THR A 176 9.27 15.13 -18.29
CA THR A 176 9.85 14.05 -19.07
C THR A 176 11.15 14.46 -19.74
N SER A 177 12.07 13.49 -19.85
CA SER A 177 13.33 13.65 -20.59
C SER A 177 13.71 12.35 -21.27
N GLY A 178 14.61 12.44 -22.25
CA GLY A 178 15.15 11.28 -22.96
C GLY A 178 14.11 10.44 -23.71
N SER A 179 14.47 9.24 -24.09
CA SER A 179 13.62 8.33 -24.85
C SER A 179 13.80 6.88 -24.40
N PHE A 180 12.75 6.08 -24.54
CA PHE A 180 12.72 4.66 -24.19
C PHE A 180 13.34 4.39 -22.80
N THR A 181 14.13 3.34 -22.68
CA THR A 181 14.78 2.91 -21.44
C THR A 181 15.77 3.93 -20.83
N ASN A 182 16.31 4.84 -21.65
CA ASN A 182 17.20 5.91 -21.22
C ASN A 182 16.43 7.21 -20.83
N GLY A 183 15.12 7.21 -20.98
CA GLY A 183 14.28 8.33 -20.61
C GLY A 183 13.76 8.22 -19.18
N THR A 184 13.12 9.31 -18.77
CA THR A 184 12.44 9.41 -17.48
C THR A 184 11.09 10.07 -17.68
N PHE A 185 10.08 9.57 -16.99
CA PHE A 185 8.78 10.22 -16.87
C PHE A 185 8.43 10.38 -15.39
N GLN A 186 8.28 11.63 -14.96
CA GLN A 186 7.80 11.98 -13.64
C GLN A 186 6.32 12.36 -13.74
N ALA A 187 5.47 11.58 -13.08
CA ALA A 187 4.05 11.90 -12.97
C ALA A 187 3.81 13.16 -12.13
N ASN A 188 2.69 13.82 -12.35
CA ASN A 188 2.24 14.95 -11.54
C ASN A 188 2.04 14.53 -10.08
N GLY A 189 2.14 15.50 -9.14
CA GLY A 189 2.22 15.23 -7.71
C GLY A 189 1.01 14.52 -7.09
N PHE A 190 -0.16 14.66 -7.71
CA PHE A 190 -1.43 14.07 -7.26
C PHE A 190 -1.81 12.77 -7.99
N ARG A 191 -0.90 12.16 -8.76
CA ARG A 191 -1.02 10.85 -9.42
C ARG A 191 0.23 9.99 -9.30
N LYS A 192 1.23 10.47 -8.58
CA LYS A 192 2.43 9.70 -8.28
C LYS A 192 2.11 8.41 -7.55
N GLY A 193 1.30 8.53 -6.50
CA GLY A 193 0.85 7.39 -5.71
C GLY A 193 0.05 6.39 -6.50
N ASP A 194 -0.92 6.86 -7.33
CA ASP A 194 -1.75 6.00 -8.17
C ASP A 194 -0.90 5.10 -9.08
N VAL A 195 0.06 5.69 -9.80
CA VAL A 195 0.91 4.92 -10.72
C VAL A 195 1.93 4.05 -9.97
N ALA A 196 2.43 4.51 -8.83
CA ALA A 196 3.32 3.72 -7.99
C ALA A 196 2.61 2.44 -7.49
N ARG A 197 1.43 2.58 -6.89
CA ARG A 197 0.65 1.45 -6.38
C ARG A 197 0.17 0.50 -7.48
N ALA A 198 -0.01 0.99 -8.72
CA ALA A 198 -0.30 0.13 -9.87
C ALA A 198 0.91 -0.75 -10.25
N LEU A 199 2.14 -0.25 -10.13
CA LEU A 199 3.34 -1.03 -10.39
C LEU A 199 3.70 -1.95 -9.22
N LEU A 200 3.54 -1.48 -7.98
CA LEU A 200 3.69 -2.32 -6.77
C LEU A 200 2.71 -3.50 -6.79
N TYR A 201 1.47 -3.26 -7.22
CA TYR A 201 0.49 -4.32 -7.45
C TYR A 201 0.98 -5.32 -8.51
N ALA A 202 1.51 -4.84 -9.63
CA ALA A 202 1.98 -5.71 -10.71
C ALA A 202 3.09 -6.67 -10.24
N ASP A 203 4.02 -6.18 -9.44
CA ASP A 203 5.12 -6.94 -8.82
C ASP A 203 4.62 -8.09 -7.94
N VAL A 204 3.53 -7.89 -7.21
CA VAL A 204 2.97 -8.92 -6.32
C VAL A 204 1.93 -9.81 -7.02
N ARG A 205 1.16 -9.24 -7.97
CA ARG A 205 0.15 -10.01 -8.70
C ARG A 205 0.77 -11.01 -9.68
N TYR A 206 1.89 -10.66 -10.29
CA TYR A 206 2.52 -11.44 -11.32
C TYR A 206 3.88 -11.96 -10.85
N GLU A 207 3.86 -13.08 -10.11
CA GLU A 207 5.04 -13.78 -9.58
C GLU A 207 5.39 -15.04 -10.40
N GLY A 208 5.04 -15.06 -11.70
CA GLY A 208 5.21 -16.22 -12.54
C GLY A 208 4.14 -17.29 -12.31
N GLY A 209 4.47 -18.53 -12.64
CA GLY A 209 3.53 -19.64 -12.45
C GLY A 209 2.45 -19.73 -13.51
N SER A 210 1.24 -20.08 -13.11
CA SER A 210 0.09 -20.25 -14.00
C SER A 210 -1.18 -19.81 -13.34
N HIS A 211 -2.01 -19.07 -14.06
CA HIS A 211 -3.35 -18.65 -13.65
C HIS A 211 -4.21 -19.87 -13.29
N GLY A 212 -4.67 -19.96 -12.04
CA GLY A 212 -5.28 -21.16 -11.47
C GLY A 212 -6.60 -21.56 -12.12
N VAL A 213 -7.35 -20.60 -12.70
CA VAL A 213 -8.62 -20.88 -13.39
C VAL A 213 -8.41 -21.29 -14.86
N THR A 214 -7.47 -20.64 -15.56
CA THR A 214 -7.30 -20.85 -17.02
C THR A 214 -6.12 -21.75 -17.36
N GLY A 215 -5.16 -21.95 -16.44
CA GLY A 215 -3.94 -22.72 -16.63
C GLY A 215 -2.90 -22.04 -17.55
N VAL A 216 -3.12 -20.78 -17.97
CA VAL A 216 -2.14 -20.06 -18.78
C VAL A 216 -0.94 -19.64 -17.94
N SER A 217 0.27 -19.72 -18.52
CA SER A 217 1.47 -19.21 -17.84
C SER A 217 1.43 -17.70 -17.71
N GLU A 218 1.84 -17.22 -16.56
CA GLU A 218 1.95 -15.79 -16.26
C GLU A 218 3.43 -15.38 -16.12
N PRO A 219 3.78 -14.14 -16.47
CA PRO A 219 5.14 -13.66 -16.28
C PRO A 219 5.41 -13.36 -14.81
N ASP A 220 6.69 -13.37 -14.44
CA ASP A 220 7.18 -12.77 -13.20
C ASP A 220 7.59 -11.32 -13.48
N LEU A 221 6.86 -10.36 -12.93
CA LEU A 221 7.06 -8.91 -13.11
C LEU A 221 7.74 -8.32 -11.87
N ILE A 222 9.02 -7.99 -11.98
CA ILE A 222 9.86 -7.62 -10.84
C ILE A 222 10.21 -6.13 -10.88
N LEU A 223 9.95 -5.41 -9.80
CA LEU A 223 10.41 -4.04 -9.62
C LEU A 223 11.87 -4.00 -9.18
N THR A 224 12.65 -3.10 -9.79
CA THR A 224 14.08 -2.98 -9.51
C THR A 224 14.59 -1.55 -9.69
N ASP A 225 15.70 -1.22 -9.05
CA ASP A 225 16.48 0.00 -9.31
C ASP A 225 17.63 -0.24 -10.31
N ASN A 226 17.84 -1.48 -10.74
CA ASN A 226 18.87 -1.84 -11.72
C ASN A 226 18.44 -1.44 -13.13
N THR A 227 18.94 -0.30 -13.60
CA THR A 227 18.62 0.25 -14.93
C THR A 227 19.04 -0.67 -16.08
N GLY A 228 20.06 -1.52 -15.90
CA GLY A 228 20.46 -2.52 -16.87
C GLY A 228 19.41 -3.63 -17.05
N GLN A 229 18.85 -4.14 -15.97
CA GLN A 229 17.75 -5.11 -16.00
C GLN A 229 16.50 -4.51 -16.65
N ILE A 230 16.13 -3.28 -16.28
CA ILE A 230 15.01 -2.57 -16.90
C ILE A 230 15.24 -2.43 -18.41
N ALA A 231 16.42 -1.98 -18.84
CA ALA A 231 16.74 -1.81 -20.25
C ALA A 231 16.69 -3.14 -21.02
N ALA A 232 17.21 -4.21 -20.43
CA ALA A 232 17.21 -5.55 -21.02
C ALA A 232 15.79 -6.14 -21.17
N SER A 233 14.83 -5.73 -20.33
CA SER A 233 13.45 -6.20 -20.38
C SER A 233 12.59 -5.55 -21.47
N ASN A 234 13.03 -4.45 -22.10
CA ASN A 234 12.32 -3.82 -23.20
C ASN A 234 12.52 -4.56 -24.52
N THR A 235 12.15 -5.81 -24.57
CA THR A 235 12.36 -6.70 -25.73
C THR A 235 11.26 -6.58 -26.78
N GLY A 236 10.07 -6.10 -26.39
CA GLY A 236 8.88 -6.15 -27.22
C GLY A 236 8.35 -7.57 -27.44
N GLN A 237 8.74 -8.52 -26.61
CA GLN A 237 8.30 -9.92 -26.63
C GLN A 237 7.60 -10.28 -25.31
N ASN A 238 6.81 -11.36 -25.32
CA ASN A 238 6.32 -11.96 -24.09
C ASN A 238 7.50 -12.69 -23.43
N GLU A 239 7.77 -12.33 -22.18
CA GLU A 239 8.86 -12.87 -21.39
C GLU A 239 8.33 -13.62 -20.17
N SER A 240 9.08 -14.62 -19.70
CA SER A 240 8.73 -15.28 -18.44
C SER A 240 9.13 -14.45 -17.22
N VAL A 241 10.12 -13.56 -17.35
CA VAL A 241 10.55 -12.61 -16.30
C VAL A 241 10.81 -11.26 -16.96
N ALA A 242 10.29 -10.20 -16.38
CA ALA A 242 10.53 -8.84 -16.85
C ALA A 242 10.71 -7.86 -15.70
N TYR A 243 11.57 -6.87 -15.91
CA TYR A 243 11.94 -5.88 -14.91
C TYR A 243 11.45 -4.48 -15.31
N MET A 244 10.96 -3.73 -14.31
CA MET A 244 10.56 -2.33 -14.45
C MET A 244 10.94 -1.58 -13.17
N GLY A 245 10.76 -0.30 -13.16
CA GLY A 245 11.03 0.51 -11.98
C GLY A 245 10.84 2.00 -12.25
N ARG A 246 11.49 2.79 -11.46
CA ARG A 246 12.54 2.45 -10.44
C ARG A 246 11.88 2.24 -9.09
N LEU A 247 12.18 1.15 -8.42
CA LEU A 247 11.52 0.78 -7.15
C LEU A 247 11.64 1.89 -6.09
N ALA A 248 12.84 2.38 -5.80
CA ALA A 248 13.03 3.43 -4.79
C ALA A 248 12.21 4.69 -5.08
N VAL A 249 12.09 5.09 -6.36
CA VAL A 249 11.26 6.24 -6.76
C VAL A 249 9.78 5.96 -6.59
N LEU A 250 9.33 4.74 -6.90
CA LEU A 250 7.92 4.36 -6.73
C LEU A 250 7.54 4.33 -5.24
N LEU A 251 8.44 3.90 -4.36
CA LEU A 251 8.25 3.96 -2.92
C LEU A 251 8.14 5.41 -2.43
N ASP A 252 9.06 6.29 -2.83
CA ASP A 252 8.99 7.73 -2.54
C ASP A 252 7.64 8.34 -2.99
N TRP A 253 7.15 7.92 -4.16
CA TRP A 253 5.90 8.42 -4.72
C TRP A 253 4.68 7.89 -3.96
N HIS A 254 4.72 6.64 -3.54
CA HIS A 254 3.69 6.05 -2.70
C HIS A 254 3.48 6.84 -1.40
N PHE A 255 4.57 7.20 -0.71
CA PHE A 255 4.51 7.97 0.53
C PHE A 255 4.16 9.46 0.31
N ALA A 256 4.60 10.04 -0.81
CA ALA A 256 4.37 11.45 -1.12
C ALA A 256 2.92 11.74 -1.58
N ASP A 257 2.22 10.75 -2.10
CA ASP A 257 0.86 10.85 -2.63
C ASP A 257 -0.03 9.73 -2.05
N PRO A 258 -0.58 9.97 -0.84
CA PRO A 258 -1.43 8.99 -0.16
C PRO A 258 -2.71 8.69 -0.95
N VAL A 259 -3.27 7.49 -0.71
CA VAL A 259 -4.50 7.02 -1.36
C VAL A 259 -5.65 8.01 -1.19
N ASP A 260 -6.19 8.50 -2.29
CA ASP A 260 -7.32 9.42 -2.33
C ASP A 260 -8.67 8.71 -2.59
N ALA A 261 -9.76 9.46 -2.59
CA ALA A 261 -11.10 8.92 -2.83
C ALA A 261 -11.30 8.48 -4.29
N PHE A 262 -10.60 9.10 -5.25
CA PHE A 262 -10.66 8.72 -6.65
C PHE A 262 -10.03 7.35 -6.88
N GLU A 263 -8.87 7.11 -6.28
CA GLU A 263 -8.17 5.84 -6.37
C GLU A 263 -8.93 4.70 -5.68
N ARG A 264 -9.53 4.95 -4.49
CA ARG A 264 -10.41 3.98 -3.82
C ARG A 264 -11.61 3.60 -4.67
N THR A 265 -12.28 4.60 -5.27
CA THR A 265 -13.41 4.35 -6.17
C THR A 265 -12.98 3.54 -7.39
N ARG A 266 -11.82 3.83 -7.94
CA ARG A 266 -11.24 3.08 -9.04
C ARG A 266 -10.99 1.62 -8.65
N ASN A 267 -10.41 1.37 -7.49
CA ASN A 267 -10.16 0.02 -6.97
C ASN A 267 -11.47 -0.78 -6.84
N ASP A 268 -12.51 -0.17 -6.26
CA ASP A 268 -13.84 -0.80 -6.14
C ASP A 268 -14.47 -1.16 -7.49
N VAL A 269 -14.40 -0.24 -8.45
CA VAL A 269 -14.96 -0.49 -9.79
C VAL A 269 -14.20 -1.61 -10.50
N VAL A 270 -12.87 -1.58 -10.52
CA VAL A 270 -12.08 -2.64 -11.15
C VAL A 270 -12.36 -3.99 -10.49
N ALA A 271 -12.39 -4.03 -9.16
CA ALA A 271 -12.68 -5.25 -8.40
C ALA A 271 -14.07 -5.81 -8.70
N SER A 272 -15.08 -4.97 -8.92
CA SER A 272 -16.43 -5.42 -9.26
C SER A 272 -16.51 -6.20 -10.59
N TYR A 273 -15.51 -6.02 -11.47
CA TYR A 273 -15.40 -6.73 -12.73
C TYR A 273 -14.36 -7.87 -12.66
N GLN A 274 -13.13 -7.57 -12.25
CA GLN A 274 -12.02 -8.52 -12.27
C GLN A 274 -12.04 -9.50 -11.08
N GLY A 275 -12.72 -9.15 -9.99
CA GLY A 275 -12.81 -9.97 -8.78
C GLY A 275 -11.66 -9.77 -7.80
N ASN A 276 -10.55 -9.21 -8.24
CA ASN A 276 -9.40 -8.89 -7.38
C ASN A 276 -9.28 -7.38 -7.12
N ARG A 277 -8.52 -7.02 -6.08
CA ARG A 277 -8.29 -5.64 -5.65
C ARG A 277 -6.81 -5.31 -5.68
N ASN A 278 -6.48 -4.03 -5.84
CA ASN A 278 -5.13 -3.56 -5.54
C ASN A 278 -4.98 -3.43 -4.02
N PRO A 279 -4.19 -4.30 -3.37
CA PRO A 279 -4.05 -4.32 -1.92
C PRO A 279 -3.38 -3.05 -1.37
N PHE A 280 -2.55 -2.38 -2.15
CA PHE A 280 -1.86 -1.15 -1.73
C PHE A 280 -2.73 0.10 -1.78
N VAL A 281 -3.95 0.00 -2.32
CA VAL A 281 -5.01 1.01 -2.19
C VAL A 281 -5.84 0.77 -0.94
N ASP A 282 -6.09 -0.48 -0.58
CA ASP A 282 -6.87 -0.87 0.61
C ASP A 282 -6.02 -0.82 1.89
N HIS A 283 -4.77 -1.25 1.79
CA HIS A 283 -3.77 -1.39 2.86
C HIS A 283 -2.43 -0.79 2.43
N PRO A 284 -2.32 0.55 2.28
CA PRO A 284 -1.09 1.20 1.86
C PRO A 284 0.09 0.92 2.82
N GLU A 285 -0.18 0.66 4.09
CA GLU A 285 0.82 0.32 5.12
C GLU A 285 1.55 -1.01 4.84
N TRP A 286 1.01 -1.89 4.01
CA TRP A 286 1.70 -3.14 3.66
C TRP A 286 2.90 -2.94 2.75
N VAL A 287 3.02 -1.78 2.10
CA VAL A 287 4.18 -1.43 1.28
C VAL A 287 5.45 -1.35 2.13
N ASP A 288 5.35 -0.83 3.35
CA ASP A 288 6.48 -0.75 4.29
C ASP A 288 7.04 -2.14 4.61
N CYS A 289 6.15 -3.08 4.92
CA CYS A 289 6.55 -4.45 5.21
C CYS A 289 7.16 -5.13 3.98
N LEU A 290 6.44 -5.09 2.84
CA LEU A 290 6.81 -5.85 1.64
C LEU A 290 8.11 -5.40 1.00
N PHE A 291 8.32 -4.10 0.88
CA PHE A 291 9.40 -3.54 0.08
C PHE A 291 10.54 -2.94 0.90
N LEU A 292 10.30 -2.64 2.18
CA LEU A 292 11.31 -2.08 3.09
C LEU A 292 11.66 -3.01 4.25
N GLY A 293 10.96 -4.15 4.39
CA GLY A 293 11.16 -5.08 5.51
C GLY A 293 10.69 -4.52 6.86
N LEU A 294 9.90 -3.45 6.84
CA LEU A 294 9.40 -2.79 8.05
C LEU A 294 8.02 -3.35 8.45
N CYS A 295 7.94 -4.66 8.62
CA CYS A 295 6.72 -5.33 9.05
C CYS A 295 6.39 -5.00 10.51
N GLU A 296 5.10 -5.04 10.84
CA GLU A 296 4.60 -4.87 12.21
C GLU A 296 3.93 -6.17 12.68
N PRO A 297 4.72 -7.23 12.92
CA PRO A 297 4.16 -8.50 13.33
C PRO A 297 3.63 -8.43 14.77
N GLY A 298 2.39 -8.87 14.98
CA GLY A 298 1.71 -8.78 16.27
C GLY A 298 0.66 -7.68 16.33
N ALA A 299 0.28 -7.32 17.55
CA ALA A 299 -0.74 -6.30 17.77
C ALA A 299 -0.60 -5.58 19.13
N PRO A 300 -1.00 -4.29 19.19
CA PRO A 300 -1.04 -3.59 20.46
C PRO A 300 -2.17 -4.12 21.34
N TYR A 301 -1.95 -4.10 22.65
CA TYR A 301 -3.00 -4.33 23.65
C TYR A 301 -2.77 -3.43 24.86
N CYS A 302 -3.71 -3.41 25.82
CA CYS A 302 -3.63 -2.53 26.97
C CYS A 302 -3.57 -1.04 26.59
N SER A 303 -4.14 -0.67 25.46
CA SER A 303 -4.17 0.68 24.91
C SER A 303 -5.50 1.36 25.29
N PRO A 304 -5.48 2.71 25.50
CA PRO A 304 -4.32 3.59 25.50
C PRO A 304 -3.54 3.58 26.81
N ALA A 305 -2.21 3.78 26.75
CA ALA A 305 -1.38 4.00 27.93
C ALA A 305 -1.77 5.23 28.74
N ALA A 306 -1.32 5.32 29.97
CA ALA A 306 -1.47 6.54 30.78
C ALA A 306 -0.66 7.70 30.17
N ALA A 307 -1.19 8.93 30.26
CA ALA A 307 -0.47 10.11 29.78
C ALA A 307 0.81 10.32 30.61
N ASN A 308 1.90 10.68 29.95
CA ASN A 308 3.17 11.02 30.59
C ASN A 308 3.31 12.53 30.83
N SER A 309 4.45 12.98 31.34
CA SER A 309 4.74 14.38 31.65
C SER A 309 4.68 15.34 30.46
N THR A 310 4.74 14.84 29.24
CA THR A 310 4.59 15.64 28.00
C THR A 310 3.14 15.75 27.55
N GLY A 311 2.20 15.06 28.22
CA GLY A 311 0.81 14.93 27.83
C GLY A 311 0.57 13.86 26.75
N GLN A 312 1.63 13.25 26.21
CA GLN A 312 1.55 12.15 25.26
C GLN A 312 1.30 10.81 25.98
N ARG A 313 0.95 9.79 25.22
CA ARG A 313 0.80 8.42 25.70
C ARG A 313 1.87 7.57 25.05
N GLY A 314 2.76 7.02 25.83
CA GLY A 314 3.84 6.17 25.30
C GLY A 314 3.26 4.98 24.53
N THR A 315 3.76 4.73 23.31
CA THR A 315 3.37 3.60 22.47
C THR A 315 4.48 2.60 22.31
N LEU A 316 4.13 1.35 22.11
CA LEU A 316 5.05 0.25 21.78
C LEU A 316 4.66 -0.38 20.45
N GLU A 317 5.64 -0.62 19.60
CA GLU A 317 5.50 -1.28 18.31
C GLU A 317 6.54 -2.40 18.19
N GLY A 318 6.12 -3.54 17.58
CA GLY A 318 7.00 -4.57 17.07
C GLY A 318 7.27 -4.34 15.59
N ARG A 319 8.51 -4.42 15.15
CA ARG A 319 8.94 -4.20 13.77
C ARG A 319 9.83 -5.34 13.30
N GLY A 320 9.79 -5.66 12.01
CA GLY A 320 10.59 -6.70 11.38
C GLY A 320 9.81 -7.99 11.16
N SER A 321 10.34 -9.15 11.53
CA SER A 321 9.74 -10.47 11.29
C SER A 321 9.42 -11.20 12.59
N ALA A 322 8.25 -11.88 12.64
CA ALA A 322 7.94 -12.84 13.70
C ALA A 322 8.51 -14.24 13.42
N VAL A 323 9.09 -14.47 12.25
CA VAL A 323 9.76 -15.73 11.91
C VAL A 323 11.11 -15.78 12.60
N ILE A 324 11.30 -16.73 13.52
CA ILE A 324 12.52 -16.84 14.35
C ILE A 324 13.77 -16.95 13.48
N ALA A 325 13.70 -17.67 12.36
CA ALA A 325 14.83 -17.88 11.46
C ALA A 325 15.32 -16.62 10.76
N ASP A 326 14.50 -15.56 10.66
CA ASP A 326 14.87 -14.29 10.05
C ASP A 326 15.77 -13.45 10.98
N ASP A 327 15.73 -13.71 12.30
CA ASP A 327 16.47 -13.01 13.35
C ASP A 327 16.40 -11.47 13.24
N ASP A 328 15.23 -10.96 12.86
CA ASP A 328 14.99 -9.53 12.63
C ASP A 328 13.66 -9.06 13.26
N PHE A 329 13.59 -9.08 14.58
CA PHE A 329 12.50 -8.46 15.31
C PHE A 329 13.01 -7.41 16.29
N ARG A 330 12.37 -6.23 16.26
CA ARG A 330 12.74 -5.08 17.07
C ARG A 330 11.52 -4.52 17.80
N LEU A 331 11.76 -4.04 19.00
CA LEU A 331 10.80 -3.26 19.78
C LEU A 331 11.15 -1.78 19.67
N LEU A 332 10.14 -0.94 19.43
CA LEU A 332 10.27 0.51 19.34
C LEU A 332 9.25 1.17 20.27
N ALA A 333 9.75 1.89 21.29
CA ALA A 333 8.92 2.72 22.17
C ALA A 333 8.99 4.18 21.73
N ASN A 334 7.83 4.81 21.56
CA ASN A 334 7.68 6.18 21.07
C ASN A 334 6.85 7.04 22.01
N GLN A 335 6.80 8.35 21.72
CA GLN A 335 6.03 9.35 22.46
C GLN A 335 6.41 9.44 23.94
N LEU A 336 7.67 9.16 24.26
CA LEU A 336 8.21 9.22 25.61
C LEU A 336 8.71 10.63 25.94
N PRO A 337 8.86 11.00 27.24
CA PRO A 337 9.61 12.19 27.61
C PRO A 337 11.04 12.11 27.05
N THR A 338 11.57 13.24 26.58
CA THR A 338 12.94 13.31 26.05
C THR A 338 13.98 13.05 27.15
N GLN A 339 15.14 12.48 26.79
CA GLN A 339 16.24 12.15 27.69
C GLN A 339 15.84 11.23 28.85
N SER A 340 14.78 10.47 28.71
CA SER A 340 14.27 9.57 29.74
C SER A 340 14.94 8.20 29.66
N ALA A 341 15.36 7.67 30.80
CA ALA A 341 15.89 6.31 30.89
C ALA A 341 14.77 5.29 30.90
N GLY A 342 14.94 4.15 30.20
CA GLY A 342 13.95 3.11 30.15
C GLY A 342 14.51 1.75 29.70
N PHE A 343 13.65 0.74 29.69
CA PHE A 343 13.94 -0.61 29.20
C PHE A 343 12.65 -1.31 28.80
N PHE A 344 12.77 -2.36 28.02
CA PHE A 344 11.63 -3.21 27.69
C PHE A 344 11.48 -4.36 28.68
N LEU A 345 10.24 -4.75 28.88
CA LEU A 345 9.82 -5.92 29.65
C LEU A 345 9.21 -6.95 28.70
N CYS A 346 9.36 -8.22 29.01
CA CYS A 346 8.72 -9.30 28.27
C CYS A 346 8.13 -10.36 29.20
N SER A 347 7.08 -11.02 28.74
CA SER A 347 6.46 -12.19 29.40
C SER A 347 5.59 -12.95 28.41
N GLN A 348 5.39 -14.25 28.63
CA GLN A 348 4.39 -15.05 27.92
C GLN A 348 2.95 -14.81 28.44
N THR A 349 2.80 -14.10 29.57
CA THR A 349 1.52 -13.90 30.23
C THR A 349 1.13 -12.43 30.24
N GLN A 350 -0.04 -12.11 29.73
CA GLN A 350 -0.67 -10.81 29.86
C GLN A 350 -1.19 -10.59 31.28
N GLY A 351 -1.25 -9.34 31.73
CA GLY A 351 -1.76 -8.95 33.03
C GLY A 351 -2.26 -7.52 33.04
N PHE A 352 -2.73 -7.06 34.19
CA PHE A 352 -3.08 -5.66 34.39
C PHE A 352 -2.92 -5.26 35.85
N ILE A 353 -1.91 -4.46 36.16
CA ILE A 353 -1.63 -3.93 37.48
C ILE A 353 -1.60 -2.40 37.40
N THR A 354 -2.49 -1.74 38.08
CA THR A 354 -2.55 -0.27 38.13
C THR A 354 -1.46 0.31 39.01
N ASN A 355 -0.76 1.31 38.51
CA ASN A 355 0.23 2.11 39.24
C ASN A 355 1.27 1.28 40.06
N PRO A 356 1.90 0.23 39.49
CA PRO A 356 2.79 -0.64 40.26
C PRO A 356 3.99 0.14 40.76
N GLY A 357 4.30 -0.04 42.07
CA GLY A 357 5.45 0.63 42.70
C GLY A 357 5.39 2.15 42.72
N GLY A 358 4.20 2.76 42.61
CA GLY A 358 4.02 4.22 42.52
C GLY A 358 4.25 4.80 41.13
N SER A 359 4.27 3.97 40.08
CA SER A 359 4.28 4.42 38.69
C SER A 359 3.00 5.18 38.34
N ALA A 360 3.07 6.12 37.40
CA ALA A 360 1.90 6.82 36.87
C ALA A 360 1.13 5.96 35.86
N GLY A 361 1.73 4.92 35.30
CA GLY A 361 1.13 4.02 34.32
C GLY A 361 0.80 2.64 34.85
N ASN A 362 0.28 1.79 33.97
CA ASN A 362 -0.17 0.43 34.28
C ASN A 362 0.82 -0.60 33.70
N LEU A 363 1.08 -1.65 34.45
CA LEU A 363 1.83 -2.81 33.95
C LEU A 363 0.87 -3.85 33.37
N CYS A 364 1.05 -4.19 32.12
CA CYS A 364 0.18 -5.07 31.37
C CYS A 364 0.76 -6.48 31.14
N LEU A 365 1.80 -6.82 31.88
CA LEU A 365 2.44 -8.12 31.91
C LEU A 365 2.22 -8.80 33.25
N ALA A 366 2.26 -10.14 33.29
CA ALA A 366 2.17 -10.96 34.49
C ALA A 366 3.11 -12.17 34.39
N GLY A 367 3.15 -12.99 35.44
CA GLY A 367 3.95 -14.23 35.46
C GLY A 367 5.46 -13.94 35.49
N ASN A 368 6.20 -14.62 34.65
CA ASN A 368 7.67 -14.54 34.57
C ASN A 368 8.09 -13.33 33.73
N ILE A 369 8.17 -12.14 34.36
CA ILE A 369 8.53 -10.91 33.66
C ILE A 369 10.05 -10.76 33.62
N GLY A 370 10.62 -10.75 32.40
CA GLY A 370 12.03 -10.47 32.12
C GLY A 370 12.28 -9.03 31.67
N ARG A 371 13.54 -8.61 31.67
CA ARG A 371 13.97 -7.31 31.16
C ARG A 371 14.80 -7.47 29.90
N VAL A 372 14.33 -6.90 28.79
CA VAL A 372 15.06 -6.84 27.52
C VAL A 372 15.89 -5.55 27.52
N VAL A 373 17.12 -5.62 27.95
CA VAL A 373 17.97 -4.44 28.13
C VAL A 373 19.22 -4.43 27.25
N GLY A 374 19.50 -5.49 26.49
CA GLY A 374 20.73 -5.59 25.68
C GLY A 374 22.01 -5.27 26.48
N GLY A 375 21.97 -5.48 27.81
CA GLY A 375 23.05 -5.15 28.73
C GLY A 375 23.07 -3.71 29.23
N GLN A 376 22.23 -2.81 28.75
CA GLN A 376 22.24 -1.38 29.13
C GLN A 376 20.80 -0.83 29.30
N ILE A 377 20.67 0.18 30.18
CA ILE A 377 19.49 1.01 30.26
C ILE A 377 19.46 1.93 29.02
N LEU A 378 18.33 1.94 28.31
CA LEU A 378 18.12 2.76 27.12
C LEU A 378 17.78 4.21 27.49
N ASN A 379 17.95 5.12 26.56
CA ASN A 379 17.60 6.54 26.72
C ASN A 379 16.77 7.00 25.53
N SER A 380 15.66 7.72 25.79
CA SER A 380 14.75 8.19 24.76
C SER A 380 15.31 9.35 23.91
N SER A 381 16.51 9.82 24.18
CA SER A 381 17.19 10.88 23.44
C SER A 381 16.34 12.16 23.28
N PHE A 382 16.67 13.00 22.31
CA PHE A 382 15.87 14.18 21.96
C PHE A 382 14.59 13.83 21.17
N PHE A 383 14.48 12.59 20.70
CA PHE A 383 13.35 12.15 19.87
C PHE A 383 12.19 11.57 20.68
N GLY A 384 12.37 11.35 21.99
CA GLY A 384 11.37 10.73 22.83
C GLY A 384 11.09 9.27 22.46
N SER A 385 12.11 8.54 21.99
CA SER A 385 12.00 7.15 21.57
C SER A 385 13.27 6.35 21.87
N PHE A 386 13.12 5.05 22.07
CA PHE A 386 14.23 4.09 22.09
C PHE A 386 13.81 2.74 21.53
N ALA A 387 14.75 1.98 21.03
CA ALA A 387 14.53 0.69 20.40
C ALA A 387 15.53 -0.36 20.88
N VAL A 388 15.17 -1.64 20.72
CA VAL A 388 16.07 -2.78 20.96
C VAL A 388 15.75 -3.90 19.98
N ALA A 389 16.78 -4.58 19.46
CA ALA A 389 16.59 -5.86 18.78
C ALA A 389 16.32 -6.95 19.84
N VAL A 390 15.38 -7.82 19.55
CA VAL A 390 15.05 -8.96 20.41
C VAL A 390 15.95 -10.13 20.02
N ASP A 391 16.70 -10.65 20.99
CA ASP A 391 17.52 -11.85 20.81
C ASP A 391 16.64 -13.08 21.01
N PHE A 392 16.26 -13.76 19.95
CA PHE A 392 15.44 -14.96 19.97
C PHE A 392 16.11 -16.14 20.70
N THR A 393 17.43 -16.12 20.84
CA THR A 393 18.15 -17.19 21.55
C THR A 393 18.17 -16.98 23.06
N SER A 394 17.81 -15.77 23.55
CA SER A 394 18.01 -15.36 24.94
C SER A 394 16.92 -14.41 25.45
N LEU A 395 15.64 -14.79 25.33
CA LEU A 395 14.54 -14.05 25.92
C LEU A 395 14.62 -14.08 27.45
N PRO A 396 14.72 -12.93 28.12
CA PRO A 396 14.98 -12.89 29.55
C PRO A 396 13.80 -13.37 30.38
N GLN A 397 14.11 -14.00 31.50
CA GLN A 397 13.21 -14.44 32.54
C GLN A 397 13.67 -13.87 33.89
N PRO A 398 12.87 -13.96 34.97
CA PRO A 398 13.35 -13.54 36.32
C PRO A 398 14.63 -14.24 36.77
N THR A 399 14.84 -15.48 36.30
CA THR A 399 16.05 -16.28 36.54
C THR A 399 16.53 -16.88 35.23
N GLY A 400 17.54 -16.25 34.59
CA GLY A 400 18.13 -16.71 33.34
C GLY A 400 17.38 -16.23 32.11
N SER A 401 17.44 -17.01 31.02
CA SER A 401 16.78 -16.74 29.75
C SER A 401 16.32 -18.03 29.10
N VAL A 402 15.41 -17.92 28.12
CA VAL A 402 14.93 -19.02 27.29
C VAL A 402 15.01 -18.63 25.81
N SER A 403 15.14 -19.60 24.93
CA SER A 403 15.02 -19.34 23.49
C SER A 403 13.55 -19.25 23.08
N ALA A 404 13.27 -18.42 22.09
CA ALA A 404 11.96 -18.36 21.44
C ALA A 404 11.63 -19.70 20.76
N VAL A 405 10.36 -20.10 20.79
CA VAL A 405 9.86 -21.30 20.12
C VAL A 405 8.67 -20.91 19.23
N ALA A 406 8.63 -21.42 18.02
CA ALA A 406 7.52 -21.18 17.09
C ALA A 406 6.19 -21.64 17.71
N GLY A 407 5.15 -20.83 17.55
CA GLY A 407 3.83 -21.04 18.18
C GLY A 407 3.68 -20.40 19.57
N GLU A 408 4.75 -19.94 20.19
CA GLU A 408 4.67 -19.22 21.47
C GLU A 408 4.26 -17.76 21.25
N THR A 409 3.36 -17.28 22.12
CA THR A 409 3.02 -15.84 22.18
C THR A 409 3.82 -15.16 23.27
N TRP A 410 4.50 -14.10 22.91
CA TRP A 410 5.23 -13.22 23.82
C TRP A 410 4.63 -11.83 23.85
N ASN A 411 4.67 -11.22 25.01
CA ASN A 411 4.11 -9.90 25.26
C ASN A 411 5.22 -8.98 25.76
N PHE A 412 5.23 -7.76 25.28
CA PHE A 412 6.25 -6.76 25.57
C PHE A 412 5.61 -5.46 26.04
N GLN A 413 6.34 -4.71 26.87
CA GLN A 413 5.96 -3.38 27.31
C GLN A 413 7.22 -2.59 27.67
N ALA A 414 7.26 -1.27 27.38
CA ALA A 414 8.36 -0.42 27.83
C ALA A 414 8.01 0.26 29.14
N TRP A 415 8.97 0.21 30.08
CA TRP A 415 9.02 1.03 31.28
C TRP A 415 9.97 2.18 31.06
N TYR A 416 9.63 3.37 31.54
CA TYR A 416 10.49 4.55 31.44
C TYR A 416 10.33 5.49 32.63
N ARG A 417 11.39 6.29 32.91
CA ARG A 417 11.36 7.37 33.91
C ARG A 417 10.43 8.47 33.42
N ASP A 418 9.68 9.05 34.37
CA ASP A 418 8.75 10.13 34.12
C ASP A 418 8.71 11.11 35.30
N ALA A 419 8.05 12.26 35.12
CA ALA A 419 7.86 13.25 36.20
C ALA A 419 6.46 13.86 36.02
N VAL A 420 5.47 13.25 36.63
CA VAL A 420 4.07 13.70 36.53
C VAL A 420 3.73 14.65 37.68
N GLY A 421 3.17 15.83 37.35
CA GLY A 421 2.87 16.84 38.34
C GLY A 421 4.09 17.39 39.12
N GLY A 422 5.27 17.33 38.48
CA GLY A 422 6.52 17.76 39.08
C GLY A 422 7.17 16.75 40.05
N GLN A 423 6.56 15.58 40.23
CA GLN A 423 7.10 14.50 41.06
C GLN A 423 7.76 13.44 40.17
N VAL A 424 9.00 13.07 40.55
CA VAL A 424 9.74 11.98 39.84
C VAL A 424 9.00 10.67 40.06
N THR A 425 8.66 9.99 38.95
CA THR A 425 7.98 8.72 38.94
C THR A 425 8.48 7.85 37.79
N SER A 426 7.72 6.87 37.39
CA SER A 426 7.88 6.09 36.16
C SER A 426 6.53 5.96 35.45
N ASN A 427 6.58 5.54 34.21
CA ASN A 427 5.39 5.26 33.44
C ASN A 427 5.62 4.03 32.52
N PHE A 428 4.60 3.60 31.84
CA PHE A 428 4.63 2.49 30.90
C PHE A 428 3.98 2.91 29.58
N THR A 429 4.45 2.32 28.48
CA THR A 429 3.74 2.35 27.20
C THR A 429 2.47 1.50 27.27
N ASP A 430 1.64 1.49 26.21
CA ASP A 430 0.81 0.33 25.94
C ASP A 430 1.71 -0.91 25.73
N ALA A 431 1.10 -2.06 25.48
CA ALA A 431 1.83 -3.31 25.34
C ALA A 431 1.66 -3.89 23.95
N TRP A 432 2.58 -4.74 23.53
CA TRP A 432 2.60 -5.40 22.24
C TRP A 432 2.63 -6.91 22.42
N SER A 433 1.79 -7.62 21.65
CA SER A 433 1.71 -9.09 21.65
C SER A 433 2.10 -9.64 20.28
N VAL A 434 2.98 -10.62 20.24
CA VAL A 434 3.42 -11.28 19.00
C VAL A 434 3.49 -12.79 19.22
N THR A 435 3.10 -13.56 18.20
CA THR A 435 3.29 -15.02 18.18
C THR A 435 4.40 -15.36 17.20
N TRP A 436 5.42 -16.06 17.68
CA TRP A 436 6.58 -16.47 16.86
C TRP A 436 6.20 -17.56 15.86
N GLN A 437 6.87 -17.55 14.70
CA GLN A 437 6.72 -18.53 13.62
C GLN A 437 8.05 -19.21 13.29
#